data_ebabd52455d915ab008730142e8b3376
#
_entry.id   ebabd52455d915ab008730142e8b3376
#
_cell.length_a   1.000
_cell.length_b   1.000
_cell.length_c   1.000
_cell.angle_alpha   90.00
_cell.angle_beta   90.00
_cell.angle_gamma   90.00
#
_symmetry.space_group_name_H-M   'P 1'
#
loop_
_entity.id
_entity.type
_entity.pdbx_description
1 polymer ?
#
loop_
_entity_poly.entity_id
_entity_poly.type
_entity_poly.pdbx_seq_one_letter_code
_entity_poly.pdbx_strand_id
1 'polypeptide(L)'
;MKAPTTERKDTSNAPPRFISFADQAIYLAHTAGGQQAVMQSLWHYNRPVDFQALARFRDKLARGRLARLIRPALLPFGRHQWSSAVPPSEALKIDAEPIEPSKLMDWADAQINLPMDTVRGPAWTFTVQPLTDGSTVASLVLSHCIADGAAGVLAVSDAVTAEPLPLGDPRAPAPNPAATLAAELMRLAQDVPAILRALAQFIRTARTSRSLSSVRGVLPVASTLDNRTIIYPTAFVRVPLAAWDAKAKSLGTNRNTLLTSLAAAFGDALGRVRDDQVSLLVPVNQRDGLSDIGGNRVSLASFKVPAGQPLGQLRAFHGRLQTILLRNRREPNPLATLLPLTPLIPKRAFAAARQLALRALDDLPVTCSHLGVFPLPIHYIDGAQSDAVCFRGVDRQMSVHTIEERRGIATLFAGAVPGFISLTFVAYQPGLVTEHGHLNGLVEQLLAKFGVTAEFFGA
;
A
#
# COMPACT_ATOMS: atom_id res chain seq x y z
N MET A 1 -25.09 -25.54 12.70
CA MET A 1 -24.29 -24.32 12.48
C MET A 1 -23.43 -24.56 11.25
N LYS A 2 -23.89 -24.14 10.06
CA LYS A 2 -23.16 -24.36 8.79
C LYS A 2 -22.08 -23.32 8.66
N ALA A 3 -20.84 -23.78 8.39
CA ALA A 3 -19.69 -22.96 8.11
C ALA A 3 -19.96 -22.03 6.91
N PRO A 4 -19.35 -20.82 6.87
CA PRO A 4 -19.47 -19.94 5.72
C PRO A 4 -18.86 -20.62 4.51
N THR A 5 -19.61 -20.63 3.42
CA THR A 5 -19.17 -21.12 2.11
C THR A 5 -17.94 -20.32 1.67
N THR A 6 -16.77 -20.91 1.86
CA THR A 6 -15.53 -20.53 1.20
C THR A 6 -15.76 -20.49 -0.31
N GLU A 7 -15.33 -19.43 -0.98
CA GLU A 7 -15.18 -19.44 -2.44
C GLU A 7 -14.53 -20.77 -2.83
N ARG A 8 -15.16 -21.49 -3.74
CA ARG A 8 -14.64 -22.74 -4.27
C ARG A 8 -13.22 -22.47 -4.76
N LYS A 9 -12.23 -23.12 -4.16
CA LYS A 9 -10.84 -23.09 -4.63
C LYS A 9 -10.86 -23.52 -6.10
N ASP A 10 -10.70 -22.56 -6.99
CA ASP A 10 -10.46 -22.84 -8.39
C ASP A 10 -9.04 -23.39 -8.47
N THR A 11 -8.93 -24.71 -8.62
CA THR A 11 -7.64 -25.42 -8.69
C THR A 11 -6.96 -25.30 -10.05
N SER A 12 -7.50 -24.45 -10.95
CA SER A 12 -6.84 -24.13 -12.21
C SER A 12 -5.68 -23.15 -11.94
N ASN A 13 -4.48 -23.48 -12.39
CA ASN A 13 -3.29 -22.61 -12.41
C ASN A 13 -3.47 -21.38 -13.33
N ALA A 14 -4.67 -21.17 -13.89
CA ALA A 14 -4.95 -20.03 -14.74
C ALA A 14 -5.23 -18.77 -13.90
N PRO A 15 -4.70 -17.61 -14.29
CA PRO A 15 -4.95 -16.37 -13.60
C PRO A 15 -6.44 -16.03 -13.58
N PRO A 16 -6.97 -15.50 -12.45
CA PRO A 16 -8.37 -15.13 -12.36
C PRO A 16 -8.70 -14.08 -13.43
N ARG A 17 -9.72 -14.34 -14.23
CA ARG A 17 -10.14 -13.42 -15.30
C ARG A 17 -10.67 -12.09 -14.75
N PHE A 18 -11.44 -12.14 -13.66
CA PHE A 18 -12.07 -10.94 -13.07
C PHE A 18 -11.26 -10.44 -11.87
N ILE A 19 -11.17 -9.12 -11.73
CA ILE A 19 -10.54 -8.51 -10.55
C ILE A 19 -11.34 -8.82 -9.29
N SER A 20 -10.72 -8.81 -8.12
CA SER A 20 -11.43 -9.00 -6.85
C SER A 20 -12.31 -7.79 -6.53
N PHE A 21 -13.24 -7.91 -5.57
CA PHE A 21 -14.01 -6.75 -5.10
C PHE A 21 -13.12 -5.70 -4.43
N ALA A 22 -12.02 -6.11 -3.81
CA ALA A 22 -11.04 -5.19 -3.25
C ALA A 22 -10.30 -4.41 -4.35
N ASP A 23 -9.83 -5.10 -5.40
CA ASP A 23 -9.22 -4.46 -6.58
C ASP A 23 -10.21 -3.50 -7.26
N GLN A 24 -11.50 -3.90 -7.33
CA GLN A 24 -12.57 -3.05 -7.87
C GLN A 24 -12.73 -1.76 -7.06
N ALA A 25 -12.70 -1.86 -5.73
CA ALA A 25 -12.81 -0.69 -4.85
C ALA A 25 -11.61 0.26 -5.01
N ILE A 26 -10.40 -0.28 -5.10
CA ILE A 26 -9.17 0.50 -5.31
C ILE A 26 -9.23 1.19 -6.69
N TYR A 27 -9.64 0.47 -7.74
CA TYR A 27 -9.77 1.05 -9.08
C TYR A 27 -10.84 2.15 -9.14
N LEU A 28 -11.95 1.99 -8.43
CA LEU A 28 -12.97 3.04 -8.32
C LEU A 28 -12.46 4.25 -7.54
N ALA A 29 -11.71 4.03 -6.46
CA ALA A 29 -11.05 5.13 -5.71
C ALA A 29 -10.10 5.90 -6.62
N HIS A 30 -9.34 5.19 -7.46
CA HIS A 30 -8.43 5.78 -8.43
C HIS A 30 -9.17 6.60 -9.51
N THR A 31 -10.23 6.04 -10.10
CA THR A 31 -10.89 6.64 -11.29
C THR A 31 -11.99 7.65 -10.96
N ALA A 32 -12.66 7.52 -9.81
CA ALA A 32 -13.80 8.34 -9.42
C ALA A 32 -13.52 9.21 -8.19
N GLY A 33 -12.55 8.83 -7.37
CA GLY A 33 -12.22 9.52 -6.12
C GLY A 33 -11.03 10.45 -6.19
N GLY A 34 -10.32 10.52 -7.34
CA GLY A 34 -9.07 11.28 -7.48
C GLY A 34 -7.92 10.78 -6.61
N GLN A 35 -8.10 9.64 -5.92
CA GLN A 35 -7.08 9.04 -5.08
C GLN A 35 -6.24 8.06 -5.90
N GLN A 36 -5.07 8.47 -6.28
CA GLN A 36 -4.16 7.65 -7.08
C GLN A 36 -3.07 7.07 -6.19
N ALA A 37 -3.44 6.06 -5.41
CA ALA A 37 -2.49 5.36 -4.54
C ALA A 37 -1.42 4.64 -5.36
N VAL A 38 -0.16 4.87 -5.01
CA VAL A 38 1.01 4.23 -5.61
C VAL A 38 1.95 3.72 -4.53
N MET A 39 2.76 2.75 -4.91
CA MET A 39 3.86 2.28 -4.08
C MET A 39 5.17 2.55 -4.80
N GLN A 40 6.14 3.04 -4.06
CA GLN A 40 7.49 3.28 -4.55
C GLN A 40 8.49 2.41 -3.79
N SER A 41 9.37 1.76 -4.54
CA SER A 41 10.57 1.10 -4.03
C SER A 41 11.79 1.86 -4.52
N LEU A 42 12.74 2.13 -3.64
CA LEU A 42 14.00 2.78 -3.95
C LEU A 42 15.15 1.83 -3.61
N TRP A 43 16.10 1.70 -4.53
CA TRP A 43 17.37 0.99 -4.32
C TRP A 43 18.49 2.00 -4.37
N HIS A 44 19.38 1.96 -3.40
CA HIS A 44 20.58 2.78 -3.36
C HIS A 44 21.82 1.90 -3.49
N TYR A 45 22.74 2.33 -4.31
CA TYR A 45 24.04 1.70 -4.54
C TYR A 45 25.13 2.73 -4.32
N ASN A 46 26.08 2.48 -3.41
CA ASN A 46 27.25 3.33 -3.19
C ASN A 46 28.29 3.17 -4.34
N ARG A 47 27.81 2.90 -5.55
CA ARG A 47 28.57 2.64 -6.77
C ARG A 47 27.73 2.88 -8.01
N PRO A 48 28.35 3.00 -9.19
CA PRO A 48 27.66 2.84 -10.46
C PRO A 48 27.00 1.45 -10.57
N VAL A 49 25.87 1.36 -11.26
CA VAL A 49 25.10 0.13 -11.49
C VAL A 49 25.37 -0.45 -12.89
N ASP A 50 25.07 -1.76 -13.06
CA ASP A 50 25.03 -2.37 -14.39
C ASP A 50 23.68 -2.02 -15.08
N PHE A 51 23.71 -1.05 -15.97
CA PHE A 51 22.53 -0.62 -16.73
C PHE A 51 21.97 -1.73 -17.63
N GLN A 52 22.79 -2.66 -18.13
CA GLN A 52 22.31 -3.79 -18.92
C GLN A 52 21.56 -4.80 -18.03
N ALA A 53 22.03 -5.03 -16.82
CA ALA A 53 21.33 -5.86 -15.85
C ALA A 53 19.98 -5.23 -15.44
N LEU A 54 19.97 -3.92 -15.20
CA LEU A 54 18.73 -3.18 -14.91
C LEU A 54 17.75 -3.20 -16.08
N ALA A 55 18.24 -3.13 -17.33
CA ALA A 55 17.38 -3.26 -18.51
C ALA A 55 16.76 -4.66 -18.59
N ARG A 56 17.54 -5.72 -18.36
CA ARG A 56 17.02 -7.11 -18.28
C ARG A 56 15.99 -7.28 -17.14
N PHE A 57 16.27 -6.72 -15.98
CA PHE A 57 15.35 -6.72 -14.85
C PHE A 57 14.02 -6.04 -15.21
N ARG A 58 14.08 -4.84 -15.79
CA ARG A 58 12.90 -4.09 -16.25
C ARG A 58 12.09 -4.89 -17.27
N ASP A 59 12.74 -5.56 -18.21
CA ASP A 59 12.06 -6.38 -19.21
C ASP A 59 11.39 -7.61 -18.62
N LYS A 60 11.97 -8.20 -17.58
CA LYS A 60 11.34 -9.29 -16.82
C LYS A 60 10.14 -8.79 -16.00
N LEU A 61 10.24 -7.62 -15.36
CA LEU A 61 9.08 -6.99 -14.70
C LEU A 61 7.92 -6.78 -15.68
N ALA A 62 8.23 -6.29 -16.90
CA ALA A 62 7.25 -6.03 -17.94
C ALA A 62 6.51 -7.27 -18.46
N ARG A 63 7.11 -8.46 -18.29
CA ARG A 63 6.52 -9.76 -18.69
C ARG A 63 6.00 -10.58 -17.50
N GLY A 64 6.28 -10.13 -16.28
CA GLY A 64 5.93 -10.80 -15.04
C GLY A 64 4.61 -10.32 -14.43
N ARG A 65 4.55 -10.33 -13.09
CA ARG A 65 3.34 -9.96 -12.32
C ARG A 65 2.88 -8.52 -12.59
N LEU A 66 3.75 -7.62 -13.03
CA LEU A 66 3.40 -6.24 -13.36
C LEU A 66 2.93 -6.05 -14.82
N ALA A 67 2.87 -7.11 -15.63
CA ALA A 67 2.33 -7.07 -16.98
C ALA A 67 0.79 -6.91 -17.03
N ARG A 68 0.14 -6.82 -15.86
CA ARG A 68 -1.33 -6.73 -15.79
C ARG A 68 -1.84 -5.32 -15.92
N LEU A 69 -2.98 -5.23 -16.56
CA LEU A 69 -3.79 -4.03 -16.71
C LEU A 69 -5.25 -4.35 -16.35
N ILE A 70 -6.06 -3.32 -16.21
CA ILE A 70 -7.49 -3.44 -15.93
C ILE A 70 -8.28 -3.14 -17.20
N ARG A 71 -9.05 -4.12 -17.67
CA ARG A 71 -10.05 -3.90 -18.71
C ARG A 71 -11.37 -3.54 -18.05
N PRO A 72 -11.91 -2.35 -18.30
CA PRO A 72 -13.24 -1.97 -17.82
C PRO A 72 -14.30 -2.94 -18.31
N ALA A 73 -15.27 -3.24 -17.46
CA ALA A 73 -16.42 -4.06 -17.84
C ALA A 73 -17.29 -3.34 -18.86
N LEU A 74 -17.93 -4.10 -19.74
CA LEU A 74 -18.96 -3.61 -20.68
C LEU A 74 -20.25 -3.27 -19.94
N LEU A 75 -20.60 -4.07 -18.91
CA LEU A 75 -21.77 -3.82 -18.08
C LEU A 75 -21.47 -2.71 -17.06
N PRO A 76 -22.38 -1.75 -16.86
CA PRO A 76 -22.18 -0.64 -15.93
C PRO A 76 -22.00 -1.09 -14.46
N PHE A 77 -22.50 -2.28 -14.11
CA PHE A 77 -22.39 -2.88 -12.77
C PHE A 77 -21.49 -4.13 -12.78
N GLY A 78 -20.75 -4.35 -13.88
CA GLY A 78 -19.88 -5.50 -14.05
C GLY A 78 -18.59 -5.37 -13.26
N ARG A 79 -18.03 -6.50 -12.86
CA ARG A 79 -16.65 -6.53 -12.37
C ARG A 79 -15.71 -6.38 -13.55
N HIS A 80 -14.70 -5.54 -13.37
CA HIS A 80 -13.64 -5.37 -14.35
C HIS A 80 -12.83 -6.66 -14.50
N GLN A 81 -12.05 -6.74 -15.55
CA GLN A 81 -11.26 -7.92 -15.87
C GLN A 81 -9.77 -7.58 -15.86
N TRP A 82 -8.96 -8.56 -15.50
CA TRP A 82 -7.54 -8.47 -15.77
C TRP A 82 -7.30 -8.60 -17.27
N SER A 83 -6.41 -7.79 -17.78
CA SER A 83 -5.77 -7.97 -19.08
C SER A 83 -4.26 -7.93 -18.89
N SER A 84 -3.54 -8.50 -19.83
CA SER A 84 -2.10 -8.38 -19.90
C SER A 84 -1.76 -7.55 -21.14
N ALA A 85 -0.82 -6.61 -20.96
CA ALA A 85 -0.15 -5.97 -22.07
C ALA A 85 1.34 -5.98 -21.75
N VAL A 86 2.14 -6.40 -22.69
CA VAL A 86 3.56 -6.09 -22.64
C VAL A 86 3.66 -4.63 -23.08
N PRO A 87 4.04 -3.69 -22.21
CA PRO A 87 4.34 -2.36 -22.67
C PRO A 87 5.39 -2.47 -23.78
N PRO A 88 5.34 -1.58 -24.81
CA PRO A 88 6.40 -1.51 -25.79
C PRO A 88 7.74 -1.48 -25.04
N SER A 89 8.75 -2.14 -25.61
CA SER A 89 10.10 -2.15 -25.05
C SER A 89 10.65 -0.71 -25.12
N GLU A 90 10.23 0.11 -24.18
CA GLU A 90 10.84 1.41 -23.99
C GLU A 90 12.23 1.17 -23.40
N ALA A 91 13.20 1.93 -23.83
CA ALA A 91 14.54 1.91 -23.26
C ALA A 91 14.45 2.19 -21.74
N LEU A 92 15.33 1.59 -20.97
CA LEU A 92 15.49 1.91 -19.55
C LEU A 92 15.65 3.44 -19.42
N LYS A 93 14.76 4.07 -18.67
CA LYS A 93 14.86 5.51 -18.44
C LYS A 93 15.96 5.77 -17.43
N ILE A 94 17.06 6.33 -17.92
CA ILE A 94 18.20 6.80 -17.13
C ILE A 94 18.17 8.32 -17.21
N ASP A 95 18.12 9.00 -16.08
CA ASP A 95 18.28 10.45 -16.06
C ASP A 95 19.77 10.76 -16.32
N ALA A 96 20.03 11.55 -17.38
CA ALA A 96 21.37 11.70 -17.95
C ALA A 96 22.33 12.51 -17.07
N GLU A 97 21.80 13.51 -16.36
CA GLU A 97 22.59 14.39 -15.52
C GLU A 97 22.60 13.89 -14.07
N PRO A 98 23.78 13.64 -13.49
CA PRO A 98 23.89 13.33 -12.08
C PRO A 98 23.36 14.48 -11.20
N ILE A 99 22.67 14.15 -10.13
CA ILE A 99 22.17 15.12 -9.14
C ILE A 99 22.95 15.01 -7.83
N GLU A 100 22.97 16.11 -7.06
CA GLU A 100 23.52 16.11 -5.71
C GLU A 100 22.73 15.17 -4.80
N PRO A 101 23.37 14.42 -3.89
CA PRO A 101 22.68 13.54 -2.93
C PRO A 101 21.61 14.26 -2.12
N SER A 102 21.78 15.54 -1.80
CA SER A 102 20.79 16.36 -1.11
C SER A 102 19.47 16.55 -1.87
N LYS A 103 19.47 16.36 -3.21
CA LYS A 103 18.28 16.44 -4.07
C LYS A 103 17.60 15.09 -4.29
N LEU A 104 18.09 14.04 -3.65
CA LEU A 104 17.59 12.69 -3.86
C LEU A 104 16.10 12.56 -3.53
N MET A 105 15.66 13.17 -2.42
CA MET A 105 14.24 13.10 -2.02
C MET A 105 13.33 13.85 -2.98
N ASP A 106 13.75 15.01 -3.48
CA ASP A 106 13.00 15.77 -4.50
C ASP A 106 12.87 14.96 -5.79
N TRP A 107 13.95 14.30 -6.22
CA TRP A 107 13.91 13.41 -7.38
C TRP A 107 12.98 12.22 -7.14
N ALA A 108 13.10 11.55 -5.99
CA ALA A 108 12.24 10.41 -5.64
C ALA A 108 10.75 10.80 -5.62
N ASP A 109 10.42 11.99 -5.14
CA ASP A 109 9.08 12.55 -5.14
C ASP A 109 8.58 12.85 -6.56
N ALA A 110 9.45 13.36 -7.42
CA ALA A 110 9.12 13.60 -8.83
C ALA A 110 8.76 12.30 -9.57
N GLN A 111 9.43 11.17 -9.26
CA GLN A 111 9.13 9.87 -9.88
C GLN A 111 7.70 9.38 -9.59
N ILE A 112 7.12 9.75 -8.43
CA ILE A 112 5.75 9.37 -8.06
C ILE A 112 4.72 9.94 -9.05
N ASN A 113 4.99 11.13 -9.60
CA ASN A 113 4.07 11.84 -10.49
C ASN A 113 4.25 11.48 -11.98
N LEU A 114 5.17 10.59 -12.34
CA LEU A 114 5.33 10.15 -13.73
C LEU A 114 4.03 9.52 -14.25
N PRO A 115 3.72 9.71 -15.53
CA PRO A 115 2.48 9.20 -16.13
C PRO A 115 2.37 7.67 -16.01
N MET A 116 1.20 7.20 -15.57
CA MET A 116 0.84 5.78 -15.52
C MET A 116 -0.62 5.63 -15.93
N ASP A 117 -0.91 4.57 -16.71
CA ASP A 117 -2.26 4.23 -17.14
C ASP A 117 -2.57 2.76 -16.82
N THR A 118 -3.51 2.54 -15.93
CA THR A 118 -3.90 1.19 -15.47
C THR A 118 -4.76 0.42 -16.49
N VAL A 119 -5.20 1.08 -17.56
CA VAL A 119 -6.04 0.49 -18.64
C VAL A 119 -5.22 0.24 -19.90
N ARG A 120 -4.41 1.22 -20.31
CA ARG A 120 -3.62 1.18 -21.55
C ARG A 120 -2.18 0.82 -21.30
N GLY A 121 -1.67 1.05 -20.08
CA GLY A 121 -0.30 0.81 -19.67
C GLY A 121 0.67 1.94 -20.03
N PRO A 122 1.86 1.92 -19.45
CA PRO A 122 2.22 1.07 -18.30
C PRO A 122 1.54 1.53 -16.99
N ALA A 123 1.25 0.57 -16.10
CA ALA A 123 0.71 0.86 -14.76
C ALA A 123 1.81 0.98 -13.69
N TRP A 124 3.05 1.11 -14.13
CA TRP A 124 4.25 1.28 -13.31
C TRP A 124 5.35 1.99 -14.11
N THR A 125 6.32 2.58 -13.40
CA THR A 125 7.50 3.23 -14.01
C THR A 125 8.76 2.73 -13.32
N PHE A 126 9.86 2.61 -14.07
CA PHE A 126 11.17 2.27 -13.54
C PHE A 126 12.22 3.23 -14.08
N THR A 127 12.91 3.94 -13.19
CA THR A 127 13.84 5.01 -13.51
C THR A 127 15.13 4.86 -12.71
N VAL A 128 16.23 5.37 -13.23
CA VAL A 128 17.56 5.32 -12.60
C VAL A 128 18.18 6.69 -12.61
N GLN A 129 18.76 7.10 -11.49
CA GLN A 129 19.42 8.38 -11.29
C GLN A 129 20.83 8.19 -10.76
N PRO A 130 21.87 8.51 -11.52
CA PRO A 130 23.22 8.67 -11.00
C PRO A 130 23.32 9.88 -10.06
N LEU A 131 24.20 9.82 -9.05
CA LEU A 131 24.47 10.93 -8.15
C LEU A 131 25.90 11.45 -8.35
N THR A 132 26.16 12.70 -7.95
CA THR A 132 27.45 13.36 -8.13
C THR A 132 28.59 12.76 -7.30
N ASP A 133 28.24 12.02 -6.23
CA ASP A 133 29.19 11.29 -5.41
C ASP A 133 29.58 9.91 -5.97
N GLY A 134 29.09 9.55 -7.17
CA GLY A 134 29.32 8.27 -7.82
C GLY A 134 28.36 7.16 -7.41
N SER A 135 27.46 7.42 -6.49
CA SER A 135 26.38 6.49 -6.11
C SER A 135 25.25 6.51 -7.15
N THR A 136 24.33 5.58 -7.06
CA THR A 136 23.20 5.47 -8.00
C THR A 136 21.92 5.08 -7.23
N VAL A 137 20.80 5.66 -7.64
CA VAL A 137 19.48 5.27 -7.11
C VAL A 137 18.57 4.79 -8.24
N ALA A 138 17.86 3.69 -8.00
CA ALA A 138 16.79 3.21 -8.87
C ALA A 138 15.44 3.35 -8.19
N SER A 139 14.41 3.73 -8.93
CA SER A 139 13.03 3.89 -8.45
C SER A 139 12.07 3.05 -9.27
N LEU A 140 11.31 2.20 -8.61
CA LEU A 140 10.14 1.52 -9.16
C LEU A 140 8.88 2.11 -8.51
N VAL A 141 8.04 2.75 -9.30
CA VAL A 141 6.72 3.23 -8.85
C VAL A 141 5.66 2.39 -9.53
N LEU A 142 4.72 1.85 -8.77
CA LEU A 142 3.64 1.03 -9.31
C LEU A 142 2.27 1.46 -8.75
N SER A 143 1.24 1.37 -9.61
CA SER A 143 -0.12 1.67 -9.20
C SER A 143 -0.66 0.61 -8.24
N HIS A 144 -1.26 1.04 -7.14
CA HIS A 144 -1.92 0.13 -6.19
C HIS A 144 -3.12 -0.60 -6.81
N CYS A 145 -3.63 -0.15 -7.98
CA CYS A 145 -4.69 -0.85 -8.71
C CYS A 145 -4.27 -2.23 -9.21
N ILE A 146 -2.96 -2.45 -9.45
CA ILE A 146 -2.47 -3.70 -10.04
C ILE A 146 -1.79 -4.63 -9.04
N ALA A 147 -1.30 -4.09 -7.92
CA ALA A 147 -0.57 -4.86 -6.93
C ALA A 147 -0.63 -4.18 -5.55
N ASP A 148 -0.59 -4.97 -4.47
CA ASP A 148 -0.24 -4.49 -3.13
C ASP A 148 1.26 -4.64 -2.87
N GLY A 149 1.73 -4.18 -1.68
CA GLY A 149 3.15 -4.23 -1.32
C GLY A 149 3.76 -5.62 -1.43
N ALA A 150 3.04 -6.67 -1.01
CA ALA A 150 3.53 -8.05 -1.11
C ALA A 150 3.61 -8.52 -2.56
N ALA A 151 2.63 -8.17 -3.41
CA ALA A 151 2.69 -8.49 -4.85
C ALA A 151 3.85 -7.75 -5.54
N GLY A 152 4.12 -6.49 -5.16
CA GLY A 152 5.27 -5.73 -5.64
C GLY A 152 6.60 -6.39 -5.28
N VAL A 153 6.78 -6.79 -4.03
CA VAL A 153 7.96 -7.53 -3.56
C VAL A 153 8.14 -8.84 -4.32
N LEU A 154 7.05 -9.61 -4.51
CA LEU A 154 7.11 -10.85 -5.29
C LEU A 154 7.44 -10.60 -6.76
N ALA A 155 6.92 -9.52 -7.36
CA ALA A 155 7.22 -9.17 -8.74
C ALA A 155 8.71 -8.87 -8.95
N VAL A 156 9.32 -8.12 -8.02
CA VAL A 156 10.76 -7.84 -8.03
C VAL A 156 11.56 -9.12 -7.83
N SER A 157 11.20 -9.95 -6.85
CA SER A 157 11.88 -11.22 -6.58
C SER A 157 11.86 -12.16 -7.79
N ASP A 158 10.70 -12.32 -8.42
CA ASP A 158 10.54 -13.16 -9.62
C ASP A 158 11.39 -12.60 -10.79
N ALA A 159 11.41 -11.29 -10.99
CA ALA A 159 12.18 -10.68 -12.07
C ALA A 159 13.72 -10.86 -11.89
N VAL A 160 14.18 -11.00 -10.66
CA VAL A 160 15.60 -11.28 -10.36
C VAL A 160 15.93 -12.77 -10.53
N THR A 161 15.09 -13.68 -9.99
CA THR A 161 15.47 -15.09 -9.81
C THR A 161 14.92 -16.06 -10.84
N ALA A 162 13.79 -15.72 -11.48
CA ALA A 162 13.04 -16.66 -12.30
C ALA A 162 12.74 -16.11 -13.69
N GLU A 163 12.28 -16.99 -14.57
CA GLU A 163 11.54 -16.55 -15.74
C GLU A 163 10.18 -15.97 -15.29
N PRO A 164 9.72 -14.88 -15.93
CA PRO A 164 8.48 -14.22 -15.57
C PRO A 164 7.30 -15.18 -15.61
N LEU A 165 6.46 -15.17 -14.57
CA LEU A 165 5.19 -15.89 -14.58
C LEU A 165 4.28 -15.28 -15.66
N PRO A 166 3.88 -16.01 -16.70
CA PRO A 166 3.01 -15.47 -17.74
C PRO A 166 1.61 -15.24 -17.16
N LEU A 167 1.20 -13.98 -17.05
CA LEU A 167 -0.16 -13.61 -16.61
C LEU A 167 -1.19 -13.63 -17.75
N GLY A 168 -0.83 -14.19 -18.88
CA GLY A 168 -1.60 -14.29 -20.12
C GLY A 168 -0.72 -13.98 -21.33
N ASP A 169 -1.23 -14.28 -22.52
CA ASP A 169 -0.55 -13.89 -23.75
C ASP A 169 -0.93 -12.44 -24.11
N PRO A 170 0.01 -11.49 -24.04
CA PRO A 170 -0.26 -10.10 -24.40
C PRO A 170 -0.56 -9.91 -25.89
N ARG A 171 -0.25 -10.93 -26.73
CA ARG A 171 -0.57 -10.96 -28.17
C ARG A 171 -1.91 -11.64 -28.45
N ALA A 172 -2.58 -12.14 -27.41
CA ALA A 172 -3.91 -12.76 -27.58
C ALA A 172 -4.85 -11.72 -28.20
N PRO A 173 -5.61 -12.11 -29.22
CA PRO A 173 -6.58 -11.22 -29.85
C PRO A 173 -7.58 -10.73 -28.80
N ALA A 174 -8.05 -9.49 -28.96
CA ALA A 174 -9.06 -8.93 -28.08
C ALA A 174 -10.27 -9.90 -28.03
N PRO A 175 -10.75 -10.27 -26.84
CA PRO A 175 -11.85 -11.23 -26.76
C PRO A 175 -13.08 -10.68 -27.46
N ASN A 176 -13.81 -11.58 -28.11
CA ASN A 176 -15.09 -11.26 -28.78
C ASN A 176 -16.02 -10.53 -27.79
N PRO A 177 -16.58 -9.36 -28.16
CA PRO A 177 -17.47 -8.60 -27.29
C PRO A 177 -18.65 -9.40 -26.76
N ALA A 178 -19.27 -10.27 -27.61
CA ALA A 178 -20.38 -11.13 -27.19
C ALA A 178 -19.93 -12.16 -26.13
N ALA A 179 -18.77 -12.79 -26.32
CA ALA A 179 -18.22 -13.73 -25.34
C ALA A 179 -17.82 -13.00 -24.04
N THR A 180 -17.35 -11.75 -24.13
CA THR A 180 -17.05 -10.93 -22.97
C THR A 180 -18.32 -10.60 -22.20
N LEU A 181 -19.38 -10.15 -22.88
CA LEU A 181 -20.67 -9.84 -22.27
C LEU A 181 -21.29 -11.07 -21.59
N ALA A 182 -21.27 -12.24 -22.27
CA ALA A 182 -21.76 -13.49 -21.70
C ALA A 182 -21.02 -13.87 -20.42
N ALA A 183 -19.68 -13.72 -20.40
CA ALA A 183 -18.88 -13.99 -19.21
C ALA A 183 -19.16 -12.99 -18.09
N GLU A 184 -19.40 -11.72 -18.39
CA GLU A 184 -19.77 -10.70 -17.40
C GLU A 184 -21.14 -10.96 -16.81
N LEU A 185 -22.14 -11.35 -17.61
CA LEU A 185 -23.47 -11.74 -17.13
C LEU A 185 -23.40 -12.98 -16.23
N MET A 186 -22.65 -14.01 -16.64
CA MET A 186 -22.43 -15.20 -15.82
C MET A 186 -21.74 -14.83 -14.48
N ARG A 187 -20.73 -13.98 -14.52
CA ARG A 187 -20.04 -13.51 -13.30
C ARG A 187 -20.96 -12.71 -12.39
N LEU A 188 -21.77 -11.82 -12.96
CA LEU A 188 -22.75 -11.05 -12.20
C LEU A 188 -23.74 -11.97 -11.48
N ALA A 189 -24.27 -13.00 -12.18
CA ALA A 189 -25.14 -14.00 -11.57
C ALA A 189 -24.47 -14.74 -10.40
N GLN A 190 -23.19 -15.08 -10.53
CA GLN A 190 -22.39 -15.70 -9.46
C GLN A 190 -22.15 -14.73 -8.26
N ASP A 191 -22.06 -13.44 -8.51
CA ASP A 191 -21.81 -12.42 -7.49
C ASP A 191 -23.10 -12.01 -6.73
N VAL A 192 -24.29 -12.25 -7.28
CA VAL A 192 -25.59 -11.91 -6.66
C VAL A 192 -25.71 -12.36 -5.20
N PRO A 193 -25.36 -13.59 -4.80
CA PRO A 193 -25.48 -14.00 -3.39
C PRO A 193 -24.56 -13.20 -2.47
N ALA A 194 -23.38 -12.79 -2.93
CA ALA A 194 -22.46 -11.96 -2.15
C ALA A 194 -23.00 -10.52 -2.04
N ILE A 195 -23.53 -9.98 -3.12
CA ILE A 195 -24.15 -8.64 -3.17
C ILE A 195 -25.37 -8.59 -2.23
N LEU A 196 -26.25 -9.58 -2.26
CA LEU A 196 -27.42 -9.61 -1.37
C LEU A 196 -27.04 -9.70 0.11
N ARG A 197 -26.02 -10.51 0.45
CA ARG A 197 -25.48 -10.58 1.81
C ARG A 197 -24.89 -9.24 2.26
N ALA A 198 -24.15 -8.60 1.40
CA ALA A 198 -23.56 -7.28 1.69
C ALA A 198 -24.65 -6.21 1.86
N LEU A 199 -25.69 -6.22 1.02
CA LEU A 199 -26.83 -5.30 1.14
C LEU A 199 -27.59 -5.53 2.46
N ALA A 200 -27.86 -6.78 2.83
CA ALA A 200 -28.51 -7.12 4.10
C ALA A 200 -27.65 -6.66 5.30
N GLN A 201 -26.34 -6.79 5.21
CA GLN A 201 -25.41 -6.28 6.23
C GLN A 201 -25.43 -4.75 6.30
N PHE A 202 -25.40 -4.09 5.16
CA PHE A 202 -25.50 -2.61 5.10
C PHE A 202 -26.77 -2.10 5.76
N ILE A 203 -27.92 -2.69 5.43
CA ILE A 203 -29.23 -2.32 6.01
C ILE A 203 -29.24 -2.56 7.53
N ARG A 204 -28.69 -3.68 8.01
CA ARG A 204 -28.59 -3.97 9.45
C ARG A 204 -27.74 -2.92 10.16
N THR A 205 -26.57 -2.64 9.62
CA THR A 205 -25.65 -1.64 10.19
C THR A 205 -26.28 -0.25 10.18
N ALA A 206 -26.93 0.17 9.09
CA ALA A 206 -27.62 1.44 9.00
C ALA A 206 -28.78 1.60 10.01
N ARG A 207 -29.50 0.50 10.31
CA ARG A 207 -30.59 0.51 11.31
C ARG A 207 -30.08 0.54 12.76
N THR A 208 -28.95 -0.07 13.04
CA THR A 208 -28.36 -0.11 14.39
C THR A 208 -27.52 1.13 14.70
N SER A 209 -26.96 1.78 13.70
CA SER A 209 -26.18 3.02 13.84
C SER A 209 -27.10 4.23 13.97
N ARG A 210 -27.70 4.41 15.17
CA ARG A 210 -28.32 5.69 15.58
C ARG A 210 -27.33 6.86 15.56
N SER A 211 -26.05 6.60 15.36
CA SER A 211 -24.93 7.54 15.38
C SER A 211 -24.70 8.28 14.05
N LEU A 212 -25.44 8.01 12.97
CA LEU A 212 -25.35 8.83 11.76
C LEU A 212 -25.92 10.27 11.95
N SER A 213 -26.70 10.46 13.01
CA SER A 213 -27.25 11.78 13.35
C SER A 213 -26.37 12.64 14.26
N SER A 214 -25.32 12.09 14.88
CA SER A 214 -24.39 12.83 15.75
C SER A 214 -23.15 13.41 15.06
N VAL A 215 -23.06 13.30 13.73
CA VAL A 215 -22.00 13.95 12.90
C VAL A 215 -22.25 15.47 12.76
N ARG A 216 -23.18 16.03 13.52
CA ARG A 216 -23.32 17.48 13.69
C ARG A 216 -22.28 17.96 14.70
N GLY A 217 -21.13 18.41 14.24
CA GLY A 217 -20.22 19.12 15.14
C GLY A 217 -18.73 19.10 14.83
N VAL A 218 -18.30 18.47 13.75
CA VAL A 218 -16.96 18.77 13.27
C VAL A 218 -17.03 20.04 12.47
N LEU A 219 -16.65 21.15 13.11
CA LEU A 219 -16.40 22.41 12.39
C LEU A 219 -15.50 22.07 11.19
N PRO A 220 -15.85 22.53 9.97
CA PRO A 220 -14.90 22.46 8.87
C PRO A 220 -13.64 23.18 9.37
N VAL A 221 -12.52 22.50 9.41
CA VAL A 221 -11.22 23.17 9.45
C VAL A 221 -11.32 24.16 8.31
N ALA A 222 -11.08 25.45 8.56
CA ALA A 222 -11.05 26.47 7.53
C ALA A 222 -9.94 26.05 6.56
N SER A 223 -10.30 25.21 5.57
CA SER A 223 -9.38 24.73 4.58
C SER A 223 -9.12 25.93 3.68
N THR A 224 -7.89 26.40 3.71
CA THR A 224 -7.40 27.27 2.65
C THR A 224 -7.67 26.55 1.33
N LEU A 225 -8.22 27.24 0.33
CA LEU A 225 -8.46 26.67 -1.02
C LEU A 225 -7.10 26.46 -1.72
N ASP A 226 -6.15 25.82 -1.03
CA ASP A 226 -4.82 25.54 -1.54
C ASP A 226 -4.82 24.24 -2.36
N ASN A 227 -4.89 24.43 -3.67
CA ASN A 227 -4.89 23.33 -4.63
C ASN A 227 -3.47 22.90 -5.06
N ARG A 228 -2.41 23.41 -4.42
CA ARG A 228 -1.05 22.93 -4.70
C ARG A 228 -0.97 21.42 -4.45
N THR A 229 -0.39 20.72 -5.41
CA THR A 229 -0.14 19.29 -5.28
C THR A 229 1.09 19.07 -4.40
N ILE A 230 0.98 18.13 -3.48
CA ILE A 230 2.07 17.73 -2.58
C ILE A 230 2.30 16.22 -2.65
N ILE A 231 3.53 15.83 -2.34
CA ILE A 231 3.86 14.48 -1.90
C ILE A 231 4.00 14.52 -0.39
N TYR A 232 3.51 13.48 0.29
CA TYR A 232 3.56 13.45 1.74
C TYR A 232 5.00 13.41 2.26
N PRO A 233 5.33 14.20 3.28
CA PRO A 233 6.60 14.06 3.98
C PRO A 233 6.91 12.61 4.30
N THR A 234 8.14 12.19 3.99
CA THR A 234 8.60 10.82 4.15
C THR A 234 9.96 10.83 4.84
N ALA A 235 10.12 9.98 5.85
CA ALA A 235 11.40 9.68 6.47
C ALA A 235 11.74 8.20 6.23
N PHE A 236 12.80 7.95 5.49
CA PHE A 236 13.34 6.61 5.30
C PHE A 236 14.43 6.36 6.34
N VAL A 237 14.30 5.28 7.07
CA VAL A 237 15.17 4.94 8.19
C VAL A 237 15.58 3.49 8.10
N ARG A 238 16.85 3.20 8.34
CA ARG A 238 17.33 1.83 8.51
C ARG A 238 17.89 1.63 9.91
N VAL A 239 17.57 0.51 10.52
CA VAL A 239 18.06 0.10 11.84
C VAL A 239 18.72 -1.25 11.70
N PRO A 240 19.91 -1.49 12.30
CA PRO A 240 20.51 -2.80 12.32
C PRO A 240 19.53 -3.85 12.88
N LEU A 241 19.26 -4.90 12.10
CA LEU A 241 18.23 -5.89 12.43
C LEU A 241 18.50 -6.58 13.77
N ALA A 242 19.78 -6.86 14.05
CA ALA A 242 20.21 -7.44 15.35
C ALA A 242 19.90 -6.50 16.53
N ALA A 243 20.09 -5.20 16.37
CA ALA A 243 19.78 -4.22 17.42
C ALA A 243 18.25 -4.13 17.64
N TRP A 244 17.46 -4.12 16.56
CA TRP A 244 15.99 -4.14 16.64
C TRP A 244 15.48 -5.39 17.35
N ASP A 245 16.00 -6.57 17.01
CA ASP A 245 15.60 -7.84 17.63
C ASP A 245 16.04 -7.94 19.09
N ALA A 246 17.26 -7.47 19.41
CA ALA A 246 17.74 -7.41 20.77
C ALA A 246 16.86 -6.49 21.64
N LYS A 247 16.45 -5.33 21.10
CA LYS A 247 15.53 -4.41 21.78
C LYS A 247 14.17 -5.06 22.00
N ALA A 248 13.58 -5.70 21.00
CA ALA A 248 12.31 -6.42 21.14
C ALA A 248 12.41 -7.50 22.23
N LYS A 249 13.48 -8.29 22.23
CA LYS A 249 13.73 -9.35 23.19
C LYS A 249 13.91 -8.78 24.62
N SER A 250 14.64 -7.68 24.81
CA SER A 250 14.81 -7.05 26.10
C SER A 250 13.51 -6.56 26.72
N LEU A 251 12.51 -6.23 25.88
CA LEU A 251 11.16 -5.83 26.28
C LEU A 251 10.19 -7.02 26.39
N GLY A 252 10.68 -8.27 26.29
CA GLY A 252 9.87 -9.49 26.39
C GLY A 252 8.86 -9.65 25.25
N THR A 253 9.19 -9.14 24.07
CA THR A 253 8.29 -9.12 22.91
C THR A 253 9.02 -9.55 21.63
N ASN A 254 8.38 -9.40 20.47
CA ASN A 254 8.96 -9.67 19.17
C ASN A 254 9.00 -8.41 18.30
N ARG A 255 9.71 -8.51 17.15
CA ARG A 255 9.91 -7.40 16.19
C ARG A 255 8.61 -6.76 15.74
N ASN A 256 7.52 -7.54 15.52
CA ASN A 256 6.24 -7.04 15.03
C ASN A 256 5.49 -6.24 16.09
N THR A 257 5.55 -6.70 17.34
CA THR A 257 4.93 -5.98 18.46
C THR A 257 5.67 -4.68 18.75
N LEU A 258 7.01 -4.69 18.70
CA LEU A 258 7.81 -3.48 18.83
C LEU A 258 7.46 -2.48 17.72
N LEU A 259 7.33 -2.94 16.47
CA LEU A 259 6.89 -2.10 15.35
C LEU A 259 5.50 -1.51 15.57
N THR A 260 4.54 -2.34 16.02
CA THR A 260 3.18 -1.88 16.28
C THR A 260 3.14 -0.83 17.40
N SER A 261 3.99 -0.99 18.41
CA SER A 261 4.14 0.00 19.48
C SER A 261 4.78 1.30 19.00
N LEU A 262 5.75 1.19 18.09
CA LEU A 262 6.35 2.37 17.44
C LEU A 262 5.30 3.12 16.61
N ALA A 263 4.43 2.41 15.89
CA ALA A 263 3.33 3.02 15.16
C ALA A 263 2.32 3.73 16.07
N ALA A 264 2.01 3.16 17.23
CA ALA A 264 1.16 3.80 18.23
C ALA A 264 1.80 5.07 18.80
N ALA A 265 3.08 5.00 19.15
CA ALA A 265 3.84 6.16 19.64
C ALA A 265 4.02 7.25 18.56
N PHE A 266 4.10 6.85 17.29
CA PHE A 266 4.07 7.78 16.15
C PHE A 266 2.75 8.52 16.05
N GLY A 267 1.63 7.82 16.22
CA GLY A 267 0.30 8.43 16.25
C GLY A 267 0.12 9.38 17.43
N ASP A 268 0.63 9.01 18.59
CA ASP A 268 0.64 9.86 19.79
C ASP A 268 1.45 11.15 19.55
N ALA A 269 2.65 11.02 19.00
CA ALA A 269 3.51 12.17 18.67
C ALA A 269 2.88 13.11 17.61
N LEU A 270 2.01 12.60 16.74
CA LEU A 270 1.24 13.37 15.77
C LEU A 270 -0.07 13.95 16.34
N GLY A 271 -0.36 13.74 17.64
CA GLY A 271 -1.62 14.18 18.25
C GLY A 271 -2.85 13.38 17.80
N ARG A 272 -2.68 12.16 17.24
CA ARG A 272 -3.77 11.28 16.76
C ARG A 272 -4.34 10.44 17.90
N VAL A 273 -4.60 11.08 19.03
CA VAL A 273 -5.12 10.47 20.25
C VAL A 273 -6.59 10.85 20.41
N ARG A 274 -7.43 9.86 20.72
CA ARG A 274 -8.82 10.03 21.10
C ARG A 274 -9.17 9.10 22.25
N ASP A 275 -9.81 9.63 23.27
CA ASP A 275 -10.17 8.88 24.48
C ASP A 275 -8.96 8.13 25.07
N ASP A 276 -7.81 8.79 25.13
CA ASP A 276 -6.51 8.25 25.57
C ASP A 276 -6.03 7.03 24.75
N GLN A 277 -6.47 6.91 23.50
CA GLN A 277 -6.10 5.80 22.63
C GLN A 277 -5.68 6.28 21.23
N VAL A 278 -4.77 5.53 20.62
CA VAL A 278 -4.37 5.64 19.22
C VAL A 278 -5.02 4.49 18.45
N SER A 279 -5.72 4.81 17.37
CA SER A 279 -6.28 3.82 16.47
C SER A 279 -5.22 3.36 15.46
N LEU A 280 -5.03 2.04 15.36
CA LEU A 280 -4.13 1.42 14.39
C LEU A 280 -4.90 0.67 13.32
N LEU A 281 -4.43 0.78 12.09
CA LEU A 281 -4.91 0.02 10.94
C LEU A 281 -3.75 -0.84 10.40
N VAL A 282 -3.88 -2.15 10.53
CA VAL A 282 -2.83 -3.10 10.15
C VAL A 282 -3.27 -3.92 8.95
N PRO A 283 -2.64 -3.75 7.78
CA PRO A 283 -2.85 -4.63 6.65
C PRO A 283 -2.35 -6.05 6.95
N VAL A 284 -3.20 -7.05 6.70
CA VAL A 284 -2.90 -8.46 6.92
C VAL A 284 -2.91 -9.18 5.59
N ASN A 285 -1.77 -9.76 5.22
CA ASN A 285 -1.64 -10.53 3.99
C ASN A 285 -2.56 -11.75 3.98
N GLN A 286 -3.32 -11.93 2.91
CA GLN A 286 -4.29 -13.00 2.68
C GLN A 286 -3.83 -13.96 1.56
N ARG A 287 -2.56 -13.90 1.13
CA ARG A 287 -2.04 -14.81 0.11
C ARG A 287 -1.86 -16.22 0.66
N ASP A 288 -2.26 -17.20 -0.14
CA ASP A 288 -2.09 -18.62 0.18
C ASP A 288 -0.63 -19.12 -0.06
N GLY A 289 0.25 -18.27 -0.58
CA GLY A 289 1.66 -18.59 -0.84
C GLY A 289 2.28 -17.68 -1.90
N LEU A 290 3.52 -18.02 -2.29
CA LEU A 290 4.30 -17.24 -3.28
C LEU A 290 3.72 -17.35 -4.71
N SER A 291 3.01 -18.43 -5.00
CA SER A 291 2.33 -18.66 -6.28
C SER A 291 1.01 -17.89 -6.43
N ASP A 292 0.48 -17.28 -5.35
CA ASP A 292 -0.73 -16.45 -5.47
C ASP A 292 -0.45 -15.22 -6.32
N ILE A 293 -1.12 -15.16 -7.46
CA ILE A 293 -1.01 -14.07 -8.46
C ILE A 293 -2.07 -12.99 -8.28
N GLY A 294 -2.82 -12.97 -7.17
CA GLY A 294 -3.80 -11.92 -6.89
C GLY A 294 -3.18 -10.52 -6.91
N GLY A 295 -3.92 -9.50 -7.31
CA GLY A 295 -3.47 -8.11 -7.28
C GLY A 295 -3.35 -7.61 -5.85
N ASN A 296 -4.48 -7.40 -5.23
CA ASN A 296 -4.56 -7.02 -3.82
C ASN A 296 -5.17 -8.16 -3.00
N ARG A 297 -4.35 -8.74 -2.13
CA ARG A 297 -4.71 -9.84 -1.22
C ARG A 297 -4.47 -9.41 0.22
N VAL A 298 -5.16 -8.37 0.64
CA VAL A 298 -5.00 -7.75 1.96
C VAL A 298 -6.35 -7.59 2.63
N SER A 299 -6.43 -7.95 3.90
CA SER A 299 -7.49 -7.52 4.81
C SER A 299 -6.95 -6.47 5.79
N LEU A 300 -7.83 -5.70 6.41
CA LEU A 300 -7.46 -4.66 7.35
C LEU A 300 -7.92 -5.03 8.76
N ALA A 301 -6.97 -5.16 9.68
CA ALA A 301 -7.25 -5.25 11.11
C ALA A 301 -7.24 -3.85 11.71
N SER A 302 -8.30 -3.48 12.42
CA SER A 302 -8.39 -2.21 13.15
C SER A 302 -8.51 -2.49 14.64
N PHE A 303 -7.73 -1.77 15.45
CA PHE A 303 -7.76 -1.84 16.91
C PHE A 303 -7.18 -0.60 17.56
N LYS A 304 -7.49 -0.41 18.85
CA LYS A 304 -7.02 0.75 19.62
C LYS A 304 -5.94 0.33 20.62
N VAL A 305 -4.97 1.22 20.78
CA VAL A 305 -3.83 1.08 21.70
C VAL A 305 -3.82 2.28 22.63
N PRO A 306 -3.62 2.13 23.96
CA PRO A 306 -3.47 3.27 24.84
C PRO A 306 -2.36 4.21 24.38
N ALA A 307 -2.63 5.52 24.39
CA ALA A 307 -1.61 6.54 24.16
C ALA A 307 -0.58 6.53 25.31
N GLY A 308 0.63 6.99 25.04
CA GLY A 308 1.69 7.01 26.04
C GLY A 308 2.05 5.64 26.62
N GLN A 309 1.77 4.53 25.92
CA GLN A 309 2.02 3.19 26.44
C GLN A 309 3.50 3.01 26.84
N PRO A 310 3.79 2.72 28.10
CA PRO A 310 5.15 2.49 28.54
C PRO A 310 5.77 1.26 27.85
N LEU A 311 7.03 1.38 27.42
CA LEU A 311 7.77 0.26 26.81
C LEU A 311 7.81 -0.99 27.72
N GLY A 312 7.81 -0.81 29.05
CA GLY A 312 7.75 -1.93 30.01
C GLY A 312 6.47 -2.78 29.98
N GLN A 313 5.40 -2.30 29.33
CA GLN A 313 4.12 -3.05 29.23
C GLN A 313 3.96 -3.82 27.90
N LEU A 314 4.98 -3.82 27.04
CA LEU A 314 4.88 -4.44 25.71
C LEU A 314 4.63 -5.96 25.74
N ARG A 315 5.08 -6.64 26.79
CA ARG A 315 4.82 -8.08 26.96
C ARG A 315 3.32 -8.38 27.08
N ALA A 316 2.59 -7.60 27.85
CA ALA A 316 1.14 -7.74 27.99
C ALA A 316 0.41 -7.33 26.71
N PHE A 317 0.91 -6.32 25.99
CA PHE A 317 0.38 -5.90 24.71
C PHE A 317 0.57 -6.96 23.62
N HIS A 318 1.69 -7.68 23.61
CA HIS A 318 1.98 -8.76 22.67
C HIS A 318 0.88 -9.82 22.63
N GLY A 319 0.47 -10.34 23.78
CA GLY A 319 -0.62 -11.34 23.86
C GLY A 319 -1.94 -10.83 23.32
N ARG A 320 -2.30 -9.58 23.63
CA ARG A 320 -3.51 -8.93 23.10
C ARG A 320 -3.45 -8.75 21.60
N LEU A 321 -2.32 -8.28 21.07
CA LEU A 321 -2.13 -8.07 19.63
C LEU A 321 -2.28 -9.38 18.86
N GLN A 322 -1.66 -10.46 19.32
CA GLN A 322 -1.82 -11.77 18.68
C GLN A 322 -3.27 -12.23 18.63
N THR A 323 -4.01 -12.09 19.74
CA THR A 323 -5.43 -12.43 19.80
C THR A 323 -6.24 -11.62 18.77
N ILE A 324 -6.00 -10.31 18.66
CA ILE A 324 -6.68 -9.43 17.70
C ILE A 324 -6.37 -9.86 16.25
N LEU A 325 -5.11 -10.11 15.92
CA LEU A 325 -4.71 -10.52 14.56
C LEU A 325 -5.28 -11.90 14.19
N LEU A 326 -5.30 -12.85 15.13
CA LEU A 326 -5.91 -14.17 14.91
C LEU A 326 -7.43 -14.05 14.72
N ARG A 327 -8.09 -13.20 15.51
CA ARG A 327 -9.53 -12.94 15.35
C ARG A 327 -9.82 -12.33 13.99
N ASN A 328 -9.04 -11.35 13.55
CA ASN A 328 -9.22 -10.69 12.25
C ASN A 328 -9.05 -11.65 11.04
N ARG A 329 -8.23 -12.70 11.19
CA ARG A 329 -8.14 -13.76 10.18
C ARG A 329 -9.41 -14.63 10.10
N ARG A 330 -10.13 -14.78 11.21
CA ARG A 330 -11.35 -15.61 11.31
C ARG A 330 -12.62 -14.82 11.02
N GLU A 331 -12.63 -13.56 11.43
CA GLU A 331 -13.78 -12.66 11.31
C GLU A 331 -13.36 -11.48 10.37
N PRO A 332 -13.87 -11.46 9.13
CA PRO A 332 -13.56 -10.36 8.21
C PRO A 332 -13.97 -9.00 8.78
N ASN A 333 -13.18 -7.97 8.51
CA ASN A 333 -13.55 -6.60 8.85
C ASN A 333 -14.95 -6.28 8.30
N PRO A 334 -15.87 -5.70 9.09
CA PRO A 334 -17.21 -5.32 8.65
C PRO A 334 -17.23 -4.52 7.34
N LEU A 335 -16.24 -3.64 7.10
CA LEU A 335 -16.10 -2.91 5.85
C LEU A 335 -15.78 -3.83 4.66
N ALA A 336 -15.00 -4.88 4.87
CA ALA A 336 -14.71 -5.86 3.82
C ALA A 336 -15.96 -6.63 3.38
N THR A 337 -16.94 -6.81 4.25
CA THR A 337 -18.21 -7.46 3.92
C THR A 337 -19.08 -6.63 2.98
N LEU A 338 -18.81 -5.31 2.86
CA LEU A 338 -19.52 -4.39 1.98
C LEU A 338 -18.86 -4.26 0.59
N LEU A 339 -17.65 -4.77 0.41
CA LEU A 339 -16.93 -4.70 -0.87
C LEU A 339 -17.73 -5.24 -2.08
N PRO A 340 -18.58 -6.29 -1.95
CA PRO A 340 -19.42 -6.75 -3.05
C PRO A 340 -20.41 -5.71 -3.60
N LEU A 341 -20.71 -4.64 -2.84
CA LEU A 341 -21.53 -3.52 -3.33
C LEU A 341 -20.77 -2.56 -4.24
N THR A 342 -19.44 -2.64 -4.27
CA THR A 342 -18.59 -1.69 -5.01
C THR A 342 -18.95 -1.57 -6.50
N PRO A 343 -19.23 -2.64 -7.26
CA PRO A 343 -19.61 -2.52 -8.66
C PRO A 343 -20.93 -1.78 -8.88
N LEU A 344 -21.80 -1.74 -7.86
CA LEU A 344 -23.11 -1.10 -7.92
C LEU A 344 -23.05 0.41 -7.63
N ILE A 345 -21.93 0.91 -7.11
CA ILE A 345 -21.79 2.32 -6.76
C ILE A 345 -21.44 3.13 -8.02
N PRO A 346 -22.32 4.03 -8.47
CA PRO A 346 -22.00 4.91 -9.59
C PRO A 346 -20.75 5.75 -9.28
N LYS A 347 -19.89 5.95 -10.27
CA LYS A 347 -18.65 6.73 -10.11
C LYS A 347 -18.89 8.08 -9.44
N ARG A 348 -19.99 8.77 -9.80
CA ARG A 348 -20.37 10.08 -9.22
C ARG A 348 -20.72 10.01 -7.72
N ALA A 349 -21.27 8.88 -7.26
CA ALA A 349 -21.64 8.67 -5.86
C ALA A 349 -20.47 8.10 -5.04
N PHE A 350 -19.44 7.56 -5.68
CA PHE A 350 -18.33 6.91 -4.99
C PHE A 350 -17.54 7.88 -4.12
N ALA A 351 -17.27 9.09 -4.61
CA ALA A 351 -16.56 10.11 -3.83
C ALA A 351 -17.31 10.46 -2.54
N ALA A 352 -18.64 10.66 -2.63
CA ALA A 352 -19.51 10.93 -1.49
C ALA A 352 -19.59 9.73 -0.52
N ALA A 353 -19.76 8.51 -1.05
CA ALA A 353 -19.77 7.29 -0.25
C ALA A 353 -18.44 7.07 0.49
N ARG A 354 -17.32 7.35 -0.16
CA ARG A 354 -15.99 7.29 0.44
C ARG A 354 -15.81 8.33 1.54
N GLN A 355 -16.22 9.58 1.31
CA GLN A 355 -16.16 10.62 2.35
C GLN A 355 -16.99 10.23 3.56
N LEU A 356 -18.18 9.68 3.34
CA LEU A 356 -19.03 9.20 4.42
C LEU A 356 -18.36 8.06 5.20
N ALA A 357 -17.75 7.10 4.49
CA ALA A 357 -17.02 6.00 5.10
C ALA A 357 -15.78 6.49 5.90
N LEU A 358 -15.05 7.48 5.37
CA LEU A 358 -13.89 8.08 6.06
C LEU A 358 -14.31 8.91 7.28
N ARG A 359 -15.45 9.60 7.20
CA ARG A 359 -16.03 10.34 8.35
C ARG A 359 -16.55 9.40 9.43
N ALA A 360 -17.01 8.21 9.05
CA ALA A 360 -17.42 7.18 10.02
C ALA A 360 -16.21 6.55 10.75
N LEU A 361 -14.99 6.70 10.21
CA LEU A 361 -13.74 6.47 10.93
C LEU A 361 -13.43 7.75 11.75
N ASP A 362 -14.20 7.97 12.81
CA ASP A 362 -14.05 9.14 13.70
C ASP A 362 -12.64 9.29 14.27
N ASP A 363 -11.91 8.19 14.32
CA ASP A 363 -10.52 8.12 14.72
C ASP A 363 -9.62 8.33 13.50
N LEU A 364 -8.56 9.12 13.64
CA LEU A 364 -7.52 9.29 12.63
C LEU A 364 -6.50 8.13 12.75
N PRO A 365 -6.71 6.99 12.08
CA PRO A 365 -5.86 5.84 12.31
C PRO A 365 -4.45 6.08 11.79
N VAL A 366 -3.49 5.43 12.45
CA VAL A 366 -2.14 5.23 11.93
C VAL A 366 -2.10 3.88 11.24
N THR A 367 -1.75 3.87 9.96
CA THR A 367 -1.53 2.62 9.24
C THR A 367 -0.16 2.06 9.59
N CYS A 368 -0.12 0.81 10.05
CA CYS A 368 1.13 0.09 10.35
C CYS A 368 1.25 -1.10 9.40
N SER A 369 2.02 -0.94 8.33
CA SER A 369 2.19 -1.95 7.29
C SER A 369 3.51 -2.70 7.48
N HIS A 370 3.42 -3.96 7.94
CA HIS A 370 4.57 -4.84 8.05
C HIS A 370 4.63 -5.77 6.83
N LEU A 371 5.60 -5.52 5.96
CA LEU A 371 5.80 -6.28 4.71
C LEU A 371 6.53 -7.61 4.91
N GLY A 372 6.90 -7.95 6.14
CA GLY A 372 7.57 -9.21 6.47
C GLY A 372 9.08 -9.16 6.28
N VAL A 373 9.66 -10.34 6.10
CA VAL A 373 11.06 -10.50 5.68
C VAL A 373 11.08 -10.52 4.16
N PHE A 374 11.84 -9.61 3.58
CA PHE A 374 11.98 -9.56 2.13
C PHE A 374 12.84 -10.71 1.62
N PRO A 375 12.48 -11.33 0.49
CA PRO A 375 13.34 -12.29 -0.18
C PRO A 375 14.67 -11.64 -0.53
N LEU A 376 15.77 -12.36 -0.35
CA LEU A 376 17.11 -11.88 -0.67
C LEU A 376 17.25 -11.29 -2.09
N PRO A 377 16.61 -11.85 -3.13
CA PRO A 377 16.69 -11.33 -4.49
C PRO A 377 16.31 -9.86 -4.65
N ILE A 378 15.49 -9.30 -3.75
CA ILE A 378 15.06 -7.91 -3.86
C ILE A 378 16.25 -6.91 -3.86
N HIS A 379 17.40 -7.31 -3.33
CA HIS A 379 18.62 -6.51 -3.30
C HIS A 379 19.45 -6.59 -4.59
N TYR A 380 19.14 -7.48 -5.52
CA TYR A 380 20.02 -7.84 -6.63
C TYR A 380 19.46 -7.45 -8.00
N ILE A 381 18.76 -6.31 -8.09
CA ILE A 381 18.10 -5.91 -9.34
C ILE A 381 19.08 -5.58 -10.48
N ASP A 382 20.33 -5.19 -10.16
CA ASP A 382 21.42 -5.01 -11.13
C ASP A 382 22.43 -6.18 -11.16
N GLY A 383 22.12 -7.28 -10.48
CA GLY A 383 22.99 -8.46 -10.36
C GLY A 383 23.95 -8.42 -9.18
N ALA A 384 24.08 -7.29 -8.49
CA ALA A 384 24.87 -7.15 -7.27
C ALA A 384 24.02 -6.57 -6.14
N GLN A 385 24.48 -6.74 -4.89
CA GLN A 385 23.72 -6.31 -3.72
C GLN A 385 23.63 -4.77 -3.66
N SER A 386 22.42 -4.26 -3.43
CA SER A 386 22.19 -2.86 -3.09
C SER A 386 22.55 -2.57 -1.65
N ASP A 387 23.00 -1.34 -1.37
CA ASP A 387 23.36 -0.89 -0.02
C ASP A 387 22.12 -0.58 0.83
N ALA A 388 21.04 -0.11 0.18
CA ALA A 388 19.76 0.10 0.85
C ALA A 388 18.58 -0.18 -0.07
N VAL A 389 17.46 -0.63 0.55
CA VAL A 389 16.15 -0.75 -0.12
C VAL A 389 15.11 -0.10 0.79
N CYS A 390 14.39 0.86 0.24
CA CYS A 390 13.34 1.60 0.93
C CYS A 390 12.00 1.44 0.21
N PHE A 391 10.90 1.56 0.96
CA PHE A 391 9.55 1.39 0.42
C PHE A 391 8.63 2.44 1.02
N ARG A 392 7.76 3.00 0.19
CA ARG A 392 6.63 3.83 0.67
C ARG A 392 5.38 3.62 -0.17
N GLY A 393 4.23 3.92 0.44
CA GLY A 393 2.96 4.07 -0.25
C GLY A 393 2.43 5.47 -0.04
N VAL A 394 2.05 6.15 -1.12
CA VAL A 394 1.55 7.51 -1.11
C VAL A 394 0.44 7.69 -2.15
N ASP A 395 -0.39 8.71 -1.96
CA ASP A 395 -1.31 9.15 -3.00
C ASP A 395 -0.59 10.21 -3.87
N ARG A 396 -0.55 9.99 -5.18
CA ARG A 396 -0.05 10.98 -6.14
C ARG A 396 -1.13 12.02 -6.45
N GLN A 397 -0.69 13.20 -6.89
CA GLN A 397 -1.58 14.31 -7.26
C GLN A 397 -2.54 14.73 -6.13
N MET A 398 -2.10 14.59 -4.88
CA MET A 398 -2.87 15.02 -3.71
C MET A 398 -2.72 16.52 -3.52
N SER A 399 -3.84 17.24 -3.39
CA SER A 399 -3.80 18.66 -3.04
C SER A 399 -3.72 18.88 -1.52
N VAL A 400 -3.11 19.99 -1.11
CA VAL A 400 -3.09 20.43 0.29
C VAL A 400 -4.52 20.47 0.83
N HIS A 401 -5.44 21.10 0.11
CA HIS A 401 -6.87 21.13 0.49
C HIS A 401 -7.43 19.74 0.78
N THR A 402 -7.22 18.76 -0.11
CA THR A 402 -7.77 17.40 0.06
C THR A 402 -7.17 16.69 1.27
N ILE A 403 -5.86 16.83 1.54
CA ILE A 403 -5.24 16.18 2.67
C ILE A 403 -5.64 16.83 4.00
N GLU A 404 -5.85 18.15 4.02
CA GLU A 404 -6.33 18.87 5.21
C GLU A 404 -7.79 18.56 5.52
N GLU A 405 -8.66 18.44 4.51
CA GLU A 405 -10.03 17.93 4.71
C GLU A 405 -10.05 16.54 5.36
N ARG A 406 -9.04 15.68 5.06
CA ARG A 406 -8.87 14.37 5.68
C ARG A 406 -8.19 14.44 7.05
N ARG A 407 -7.84 15.62 7.52
CA ARG A 407 -7.08 15.88 8.75
C ARG A 407 -5.72 15.15 8.76
N GLY A 408 -5.09 15.06 7.59
CA GLY A 408 -3.77 14.48 7.41
C GLY A 408 -3.76 12.96 7.20
N ILE A 409 -2.54 12.41 7.21
CA ILE A 409 -2.27 10.97 7.08
C ILE A 409 -1.10 10.59 7.99
N ALA A 410 -1.07 9.36 8.47
CA ALA A 410 0.07 8.77 9.16
C ALA A 410 0.19 7.29 8.80
N THR A 411 1.35 6.89 8.30
CA THR A 411 1.65 5.51 7.93
C THR A 411 3.08 5.15 8.32
N LEU A 412 3.26 3.98 8.91
CA LEU A 412 4.56 3.36 9.14
C LEU A 412 4.62 2.08 8.31
N PHE A 413 5.55 2.04 7.36
CA PHE A 413 5.91 0.83 6.64
C PHE A 413 7.16 0.21 7.25
N ALA A 414 7.24 -1.11 7.27
CA ALA A 414 8.45 -1.80 7.70
C ALA A 414 8.65 -3.09 6.90
N GLY A 415 9.91 -3.37 6.60
CA GLY A 415 10.34 -4.62 5.99
C GLY A 415 11.72 -5.01 6.48
N ALA A 416 11.91 -6.27 6.85
CA ALA A 416 13.22 -6.77 7.23
C ALA A 416 13.98 -7.18 5.97
N VAL A 417 15.16 -6.61 5.80
CA VAL A 417 16.13 -6.93 4.75
C VAL A 417 17.39 -7.54 5.39
N PRO A 418 18.29 -8.19 4.63
CA PRO A 418 19.53 -8.68 5.21
C PRO A 418 20.30 -7.58 5.95
N GLY A 419 20.58 -7.81 7.22
CA GLY A 419 21.32 -6.88 8.09
C GLY A 419 20.50 -5.73 8.68
N PHE A 420 19.36 -5.37 8.15
CA PHE A 420 18.60 -4.19 8.56
C PHE A 420 17.09 -4.44 8.63
N ILE A 421 16.39 -3.62 9.42
CA ILE A 421 14.97 -3.34 9.22
C ILE A 421 14.85 -1.97 8.58
N SER A 422 14.19 -1.91 7.42
CA SER A 422 13.84 -0.67 6.75
C SER A 422 12.51 -0.19 7.32
N LEU A 423 12.50 1.02 7.87
CA LEU A 423 11.33 1.71 8.40
C LEU A 423 11.07 2.94 7.53
N THR A 424 9.83 3.13 7.14
CA THR A 424 9.43 4.33 6.41
C THR A 424 8.25 4.98 7.10
N PHE A 425 8.45 6.18 7.57
CA PHE A 425 7.40 7.02 8.13
C PHE A 425 6.89 7.95 7.02
N VAL A 426 5.59 7.94 6.80
CA VAL A 426 4.91 8.85 5.89
C VAL A 426 3.86 9.59 6.69
N ALA A 427 3.94 10.90 6.78
CA ALA A 427 2.93 11.68 7.46
C ALA A 427 2.73 13.06 6.84
N TYR A 428 1.49 13.50 6.90
CA TYR A 428 1.12 14.91 6.81
C TYR A 428 0.19 15.19 7.98
N GLN A 429 0.55 16.14 8.84
CA GLN A 429 -0.29 16.55 9.95
C GLN A 429 -0.37 18.08 9.93
N PRO A 430 -1.55 18.66 9.63
CA PRO A 430 -1.71 20.11 9.60
C PRO A 430 -1.15 20.79 10.86
N GLY A 431 -0.35 21.84 10.68
CA GLY A 431 0.25 22.59 11.75
C GLY A 431 1.42 21.93 12.50
N LEU A 432 1.76 20.67 12.20
CA LEU A 432 2.84 19.96 12.90
C LEU A 432 3.86 19.34 11.93
N VAL A 433 3.42 18.59 10.94
CA VAL A 433 4.27 17.90 9.96
C VAL A 433 3.76 18.21 8.57
N THR A 434 4.43 19.09 7.84
CA THR A 434 4.10 19.52 6.48
C THR A 434 5.27 19.37 5.51
N GLU A 435 6.49 19.11 6.02
CA GLU A 435 7.74 19.00 5.26
C GLU A 435 8.60 17.85 5.78
N HIS A 436 9.53 17.36 4.95
CA HIS A 436 10.43 16.25 5.28
C HIS A 436 11.24 16.52 6.56
N GLY A 437 11.77 17.74 6.70
CA GLY A 437 12.57 18.12 7.88
C GLY A 437 11.81 18.01 9.22
N HIS A 438 10.54 18.43 9.24
CA HIS A 438 9.68 18.29 10.43
C HIS A 438 9.48 16.81 10.80
N LEU A 439 9.26 15.96 9.79
CA LEU A 439 9.06 14.53 10.00
C LEU A 439 10.36 13.86 10.48
N ASN A 440 11.49 14.18 9.86
CA ASN A 440 12.78 13.61 10.26
C ASN A 440 13.09 13.91 11.74
N GLY A 441 12.94 15.17 12.19
CA GLY A 441 13.15 15.55 13.57
C GLY A 441 12.22 14.83 14.55
N LEU A 442 10.94 14.66 14.19
CA LEU A 442 9.96 13.92 14.99
C LEU A 442 10.33 12.43 15.07
N VAL A 443 10.73 11.81 13.98
CA VAL A 443 11.12 10.39 13.91
C VAL A 443 12.40 10.14 14.70
N GLU A 444 13.38 11.03 14.60
CA GLU A 444 14.63 10.95 15.39
C GLU A 444 14.35 10.93 16.90
N GLN A 445 13.55 11.90 17.37
CA GLN A 445 13.13 11.96 18.77
C GLN A 445 12.36 10.70 19.20
N LEU A 446 11.51 10.18 18.33
CA LEU A 446 10.72 8.98 18.58
C LEU A 446 11.62 7.75 18.74
N LEU A 447 12.56 7.54 17.82
CA LEU A 447 13.49 6.41 17.85
C LEU A 447 14.44 6.49 19.05
N ALA A 448 14.88 7.70 19.43
CA ALA A 448 15.66 7.92 20.64
C ALA A 448 14.90 7.49 21.91
N LYS A 449 13.59 7.80 22.03
CA LYS A 449 12.74 7.31 23.13
C LYS A 449 12.65 5.78 23.17
N PHE A 450 12.70 5.12 22.00
CA PHE A 450 12.75 3.67 21.92
C PHE A 450 14.14 3.10 22.20
N GLY A 451 15.17 3.95 22.33
CA GLY A 451 16.56 3.54 22.52
C GLY A 451 17.09 2.78 21.32
N VAL A 452 16.72 3.22 20.12
CA VAL A 452 17.11 2.62 18.84
C VAL A 452 17.94 3.64 18.06
N THR A 453 19.18 3.25 17.72
CA THR A 453 20.03 4.03 16.80
C THR A 453 19.65 3.69 15.37
N ALA A 454 19.49 4.73 14.56
CA ALA A 454 19.01 4.61 13.20
C ALA A 454 19.82 5.50 12.25
N GLU A 455 19.85 5.09 10.99
CA GLU A 455 20.42 5.88 9.89
C GLU A 455 19.31 6.35 8.99
N PHE A 456 19.31 7.63 8.66
CA PHE A 456 18.37 8.22 7.73
C PHE A 456 18.94 8.14 6.32
N PHE A 457 18.06 7.87 5.35
CA PHE A 457 18.39 7.81 3.93
C PHE A 457 17.90 9.08 3.24
N GLY A 458 18.79 9.74 2.49
CA GLY A 458 18.48 10.98 1.77
C GLY A 458 18.29 12.19 2.69
N ALA A 459 18.87 12.17 3.89
CA ALA A 459 18.91 13.29 4.82
C ALA A 459 20.18 14.12 4.60
#